data_94fa8a2a2c8101741bfde7de786c6421
#
_entry.id   94fa8a2a2c8101741bfde7de786c6421
#
_cell.length_a   1.000
_cell.length_b   1.000
_cell.length_c   1.000
_cell.angle_alpha   90.00
_cell.angle_beta   90.00
_cell.angle_gamma   90.00
#
_symmetry.space_group_name_H-M   'P 1'
#
loop_
_entity.id
_entity.type
_entity.pdbx_description
1 polymer ?
#
loop_
_entity_poly.entity_id
_entity_poly.type
_entity_poly.pdbx_seq_one_letter_code
_entity_poly.pdbx_strand_id
1 'polypeptide(L)'
;MDDIKFQAPAALDKDDTSNIIVLKFADSKIPVFRETRGRDYIKYGDDNFYPEYLTYLYNKSGKHNAILTGKANYIFGGGFENGNVACNRTGDTLNDISKKCILDIVIYGGFRLEIVWGFGGKINEVYHCDYSTLRRGKECGFYFKESWNDLICKDKEEYIPAFDHLCPFGSQIFSYDEYRPGTRYYPLPDYIGSNNY
;
A
#
# COMPACT_ATOMS: atom_id res chain seq x y z
N MET A 1 -12.26 2.69 17.27
CA MET A 1 -10.87 2.44 17.69
C MET A 1 -10.87 2.59 19.18
N ASP A 2 -11.04 1.45 19.86
CA ASP A 2 -11.08 1.48 21.31
C ASP A 2 -9.67 1.71 21.82
N ASP A 3 -9.55 2.69 22.71
CA ASP A 3 -8.31 3.05 23.37
C ASP A 3 -7.65 1.80 23.96
N ILE A 4 -6.37 1.59 23.65
CA ILE A 4 -5.53 0.62 24.35
C ILE A 4 -5.43 1.07 25.80
N LYS A 5 -6.38 0.66 26.63
CA LYS A 5 -6.29 0.85 28.08
C LYS A 5 -5.25 -0.13 28.61
N PHE A 6 -4.08 0.40 28.91
CA PHE A 6 -3.13 -0.32 29.75
C PHE A 6 -3.75 -0.49 31.13
N GLN A 7 -4.26 -1.66 31.40
CA GLN A 7 -4.68 -2.02 32.74
C GLN A 7 -3.42 -2.46 33.50
N ALA A 8 -3.06 -1.69 34.50
CA ALA A 8 -1.96 -2.06 35.39
C ALA A 8 -2.22 -3.45 35.96
N PRO A 9 -1.23 -4.34 36.03
CA PRO A 9 -1.41 -5.66 36.62
C PRO A 9 -1.78 -5.51 38.09
N ALA A 10 -2.80 -6.27 38.53
CA ALA A 10 -3.13 -6.38 39.95
C ALA A 10 -1.87 -6.80 40.72
N ALA A 11 -1.65 -6.21 41.87
CA ALA A 11 -0.49 -6.45 42.70
C ALA A 11 -0.31 -7.97 42.94
N LEU A 12 0.80 -8.50 42.45
CA LEU A 12 1.21 -9.88 42.67
C LEU A 12 1.73 -10.04 44.10
N ASP A 13 1.29 -11.09 44.79
CA ASP A 13 1.83 -11.51 46.07
C ASP A 13 3.35 -11.69 46.01
N LYS A 14 4.01 -11.30 47.09
CA LYS A 14 5.45 -11.08 47.21
C LYS A 14 6.34 -12.32 47.20
N ASP A 15 5.83 -13.54 46.93
CA ASP A 15 6.59 -14.77 47.10
C ASP A 15 6.89 -15.58 45.82
N ASP A 16 6.62 -15.03 44.64
CA ASP A 16 6.94 -15.77 43.40
C ASP A 16 8.00 -15.05 42.56
N THR A 17 9.19 -15.63 42.48
CA THR A 17 10.39 -15.04 41.81
C THR A 17 10.36 -15.19 40.27
N SER A 18 9.24 -15.53 39.68
CA SER A 18 9.06 -15.53 38.23
C SER A 18 8.22 -14.34 37.77
N ASN A 19 8.89 -13.30 37.29
CA ASN A 19 8.23 -12.16 36.64
C ASN A 19 7.65 -12.59 35.26
N ILE A 20 6.52 -13.28 35.28
CA ILE A 20 5.77 -13.59 34.06
C ILE A 20 4.88 -12.38 33.76
N ILE A 21 5.30 -11.54 32.82
CA ILE A 21 4.47 -10.47 32.30
C ILE A 21 3.55 -11.07 31.24
N VAL A 22 2.29 -11.30 31.56
CA VAL A 22 1.27 -11.69 30.59
C VAL A 22 0.72 -10.42 29.92
N LEU A 23 1.22 -10.14 28.73
CA LEU A 23 0.64 -9.09 27.88
C LEU A 23 -0.60 -9.65 27.18
N LYS A 24 -1.78 -9.32 27.65
CA LYS A 24 -3.02 -9.52 26.88
C LYS A 24 -3.10 -8.40 25.85
N PHE A 25 -2.80 -8.74 24.61
CA PHE A 25 -3.17 -7.88 23.48
C PHE A 25 -4.69 -7.95 23.36
N ALA A 26 -5.36 -6.80 23.43
CA ALA A 26 -6.77 -6.73 23.05
C ALA A 26 -6.89 -7.30 21.62
N ASP A 27 -7.95 -8.07 21.36
CA ASP A 27 -8.23 -8.64 20.03
C ASP A 27 -8.39 -7.49 19.03
N SER A 28 -7.27 -7.03 18.47
CA SER A 28 -7.32 -6.10 17.35
C SER A 28 -7.91 -6.87 16.18
N LYS A 29 -9.04 -6.45 15.66
CA LYS A 29 -9.63 -7.02 14.46
C LYS A 29 -8.59 -6.92 13.35
N ILE A 30 -8.11 -8.06 12.89
CA ILE A 30 -7.23 -8.13 11.73
C ILE A 30 -8.05 -7.68 10.52
N PRO A 31 -7.63 -6.65 9.78
CA PRO A 31 -8.30 -6.23 8.57
C PRO A 31 -8.39 -7.41 7.59
N VAL A 32 -9.59 -7.67 7.09
CA VAL A 32 -9.84 -8.76 6.14
C VAL A 32 -9.95 -8.17 4.75
N PHE A 33 -9.31 -8.81 3.78
CA PHE A 33 -9.48 -8.44 2.38
C PHE A 33 -10.95 -8.63 1.98
N ARG A 34 -11.56 -7.53 1.56
CA ARG A 34 -12.91 -7.50 1.02
C ARG A 34 -13.11 -6.18 0.28
N GLU A 35 -13.51 -6.24 -0.97
CA GLU A 35 -13.89 -5.05 -1.71
C GLU A 35 -15.26 -4.56 -1.28
N THR A 36 -15.34 -3.34 -0.77
CA THR A 36 -16.60 -2.74 -0.34
C THR A 36 -16.85 -1.43 -1.09
N ARG A 37 -18.05 -1.23 -1.59
CA ARG A 37 -18.41 0.02 -2.28
C ARG A 37 -18.59 1.15 -1.27
N GLY A 38 -17.68 2.12 -1.30
CA GLY A 38 -17.84 3.42 -0.68
C GLY A 38 -18.78 4.33 -1.47
N ARG A 39 -18.85 5.63 -1.15
CA ARG A 39 -19.62 6.61 -1.94
C ARG A 39 -19.02 6.81 -3.32
N ASP A 40 -17.78 7.25 -3.38
CA ASP A 40 -17.11 7.68 -4.61
C ASP A 40 -15.97 6.75 -5.01
N TYR A 41 -15.43 6.00 -4.07
CA TYR A 41 -14.34 5.05 -4.27
C TYR A 41 -14.65 3.68 -3.66
N ILE A 42 -13.83 2.70 -3.98
CA ILE A 42 -13.94 1.32 -3.53
C ILE A 42 -13.01 1.14 -2.34
N LYS A 43 -13.55 0.69 -1.22
CA LYS A 43 -12.80 0.47 0.01
C LYS A 43 -12.15 -0.91 0.03
N TYR A 44 -11.01 -0.99 0.69
CA TYR A 44 -10.41 -2.24 1.13
C TYR A 44 -11.04 -2.71 2.45
N GLY A 45 -12.11 -3.48 2.39
CA GLY A 45 -12.86 -3.90 3.57
C GLY A 45 -13.74 -2.78 4.15
N ASP A 46 -14.38 -3.08 5.28
CA ASP A 46 -15.32 -2.17 5.92
C ASP A 46 -14.59 -0.98 6.58
N ASP A 47 -13.39 -1.21 7.11
CA ASP A 47 -12.52 -0.24 7.76
C ASP A 47 -11.54 0.47 6.82
N ASN A 48 -11.40 -0.02 5.58
CA ASN A 48 -10.50 0.54 4.56
C ASN A 48 -8.99 0.51 4.94
N PHE A 49 -8.59 -0.32 5.92
CA PHE A 49 -7.21 -0.37 6.45
C PHE A 49 -6.37 -1.55 5.97
N TYR A 50 -6.84 -2.31 5.01
CA TYR A 50 -6.12 -3.49 4.55
C TYR A 50 -4.71 -3.20 3.99
N PRO A 51 -4.47 -2.18 3.14
CA PRO A 51 -3.13 -1.85 2.67
C PRO A 51 -2.19 -1.40 3.79
N GLU A 52 -2.69 -0.61 4.74
CA GLU A 52 -1.92 -0.18 5.91
C GLU A 52 -1.54 -1.36 6.80
N TYR A 53 -2.42 -2.36 6.90
CA TYR A 53 -2.12 -3.61 7.60
C TYR A 53 -1.01 -4.40 6.92
N LEU A 54 -1.00 -4.49 5.58
CA LEU A 54 0.08 -5.12 4.83
C LEU A 54 1.42 -4.40 5.03
N THR A 55 1.41 -3.07 5.00
CA THR A 55 2.57 -2.23 5.32
C THR A 55 3.07 -2.50 6.74
N TYR A 56 2.15 -2.58 7.69
CA TYR A 56 2.50 -2.91 9.08
C TYR A 56 3.16 -4.29 9.19
N LEU A 57 2.61 -5.32 8.55
CA LEU A 57 3.20 -6.66 8.54
C LEU A 57 4.60 -6.67 7.94
N TYR A 58 4.79 -5.99 6.80
CA TYR A 58 6.08 -5.85 6.16
C TYR A 58 7.13 -5.23 7.08
N ASN A 59 6.78 -4.14 7.77
CA ASN A 59 7.68 -3.43 8.66
C ASN A 59 7.91 -4.13 10.01
N LYS A 60 6.93 -4.86 10.52
CA LYS A 60 6.98 -5.47 11.86
C LYS A 60 7.74 -6.79 11.89
N SER A 61 7.63 -7.59 10.85
CA SER A 61 8.23 -8.93 10.81
C SER A 61 9.52 -8.93 9.99
N GLY A 62 10.68 -9.02 10.65
CA GLY A 62 11.98 -9.08 9.97
C GLY A 62 12.11 -10.25 8.99
N LYS A 63 11.51 -11.42 9.28
CA LYS A 63 11.51 -12.57 8.37
C LYS A 63 10.65 -12.29 7.13
N HIS A 64 9.46 -11.73 7.33
CA HIS A 64 8.56 -11.37 6.23
C HIS A 64 9.19 -10.31 5.32
N ASN A 65 9.73 -9.25 5.91
CA ASN A 65 10.47 -8.21 5.20
C ASN A 65 11.62 -8.78 4.36
N ALA A 66 12.47 -9.63 4.95
CA ALA A 66 13.60 -10.24 4.24
C ALA A 66 13.17 -11.08 3.04
N ILE A 67 12.08 -11.86 3.16
CA ILE A 67 11.54 -12.69 2.07
C ILE A 67 11.00 -11.80 0.95
N LEU A 68 10.16 -10.80 1.28
CA LEU A 68 9.56 -9.93 0.28
C LEU A 68 10.61 -9.06 -0.43
N THR A 69 11.56 -8.49 0.34
CA THR A 69 12.68 -7.73 -0.23
C THR A 69 13.58 -8.61 -1.11
N GLY A 70 13.87 -9.83 -0.68
CA GLY A 70 14.62 -10.81 -1.48
C GLY A 70 13.92 -11.13 -2.80
N LYS A 71 12.59 -11.38 -2.75
CA LYS A 71 11.76 -11.58 -3.95
C LYS A 71 11.78 -10.35 -4.87
N ALA A 72 11.64 -9.16 -4.31
CA ALA A 72 11.69 -7.91 -5.09
C ALA A 72 13.05 -7.71 -5.77
N ASN A 73 14.14 -7.94 -5.06
CA ASN A 73 15.49 -7.85 -5.63
C ASN A 73 15.72 -8.89 -6.73
N TYR A 74 15.20 -10.11 -6.57
CA TYR A 74 15.28 -11.15 -7.60
C TYR A 74 14.54 -10.76 -8.88
N ILE A 75 13.34 -10.18 -8.74
CA ILE A 75 12.55 -9.69 -9.90
C ILE A 75 13.25 -8.51 -10.58
N PHE A 76 13.82 -7.58 -9.81
CA PHE A 76 14.54 -6.43 -10.37
C PHE A 76 15.79 -6.84 -11.15
N GLY A 77 16.52 -7.86 -10.67
CA GLY A 77 17.75 -8.36 -11.32
C GLY A 77 18.80 -7.27 -11.49
N GLY A 78 19.28 -7.09 -12.72
CA GLY A 78 20.28 -6.07 -13.08
C GLY A 78 19.71 -4.69 -13.40
N GLY A 79 18.37 -4.55 -13.39
CA GLY A 79 17.69 -3.31 -13.78
C GLY A 79 17.70 -3.07 -15.30
N PHE A 80 17.42 -1.84 -15.70
CA PHE A 80 17.38 -1.42 -17.09
C PHE A 80 18.74 -0.90 -17.55
N GLU A 81 19.15 -1.20 -18.77
CA GLU A 81 20.43 -0.78 -19.35
C GLU A 81 20.63 0.75 -19.30
N ASN A 82 19.59 1.52 -19.61
CA ASN A 82 19.58 2.98 -19.51
C ASN A 82 18.80 3.49 -18.29
N GLY A 83 18.68 2.70 -17.24
CA GLY A 83 17.81 2.97 -16.11
C GLY A 83 18.26 4.07 -15.16
N ASN A 84 19.44 4.68 -15.38
CA ASN A 84 20.00 5.74 -14.52
C ASN A 84 19.63 7.16 -14.98
N VAL A 85 18.74 7.28 -15.97
CA VAL A 85 18.21 8.57 -16.41
C VAL A 85 17.14 9.04 -15.41
N ALA A 86 17.23 10.30 -14.96
CA ALA A 86 16.22 10.91 -14.09
C ALA A 86 14.88 11.01 -14.84
N CYS A 87 13.81 10.56 -14.18
CA CYS A 87 12.46 10.52 -14.72
C CYS A 87 11.55 11.61 -14.15
N ASN A 88 12.04 12.38 -13.15
CA ASN A 88 11.27 13.42 -12.49
C ASN A 88 12.18 14.52 -11.91
N ARG A 89 11.58 15.59 -11.39
CA ARG A 89 12.30 16.71 -10.76
C ARG A 89 12.96 16.35 -9.44
N THR A 90 12.49 15.30 -8.77
CA THR A 90 13.12 14.83 -7.51
C THR A 90 14.42 14.08 -7.75
N GLY A 91 14.71 13.74 -9.01
CA GLY A 91 15.93 13.05 -9.41
C GLY A 91 15.82 11.52 -9.33
N ASP A 92 14.62 10.98 -9.10
CA ASP A 92 14.42 9.53 -9.15
C ASP A 92 14.70 9.01 -10.56
N THR A 93 15.51 7.97 -10.64
CA THR A 93 15.81 7.29 -11.90
C THR A 93 14.77 6.23 -12.23
N LEU A 94 14.76 5.77 -13.48
CA LEU A 94 13.88 4.66 -13.89
C LEU A 94 14.13 3.41 -13.03
N ASN A 95 15.37 3.14 -12.69
CA ASN A 95 15.73 2.03 -11.81
C ASN A 95 15.16 2.20 -10.39
N ASP A 96 15.18 3.43 -9.84
CA ASP A 96 14.65 3.71 -8.51
C ASP A 96 13.13 3.56 -8.48
N ILE A 97 12.44 4.13 -9.47
CA ILE A 97 10.98 3.99 -9.62
C ILE A 97 10.61 2.51 -9.77
N SER A 98 11.34 1.77 -10.60
CA SER A 98 11.06 0.35 -10.84
C SER A 98 11.25 -0.51 -9.59
N LYS A 99 12.26 -0.25 -8.77
CA LYS A 99 12.43 -0.94 -7.47
C LYS A 99 11.25 -0.71 -6.55
N LYS A 100 10.77 0.54 -6.46
CA LYS A 100 9.59 0.90 -5.66
C LYS A 100 8.34 0.16 -6.20
N CYS A 101 8.10 0.17 -7.51
CA CYS A 101 6.99 -0.55 -8.13
C CYS A 101 7.02 -2.06 -7.90
N ILE A 102 8.20 -2.67 -8.04
CA ILE A 102 8.36 -4.12 -7.81
C ILE A 102 8.08 -4.47 -6.34
N LEU A 103 8.55 -3.64 -5.41
CA LEU A 103 8.26 -3.83 -4.00
C LEU A 103 6.76 -3.74 -3.72
N ASP A 104 6.06 -2.77 -4.32
CA ASP A 104 4.60 -2.64 -4.22
C ASP A 104 3.87 -3.86 -4.80
N ILE A 105 4.31 -4.38 -5.96
CA ILE A 105 3.75 -5.62 -6.53
C ILE A 105 3.88 -6.76 -5.52
N VAL A 106 5.04 -6.90 -4.89
CA VAL A 106 5.29 -8.00 -3.96
C VAL A 106 4.49 -7.85 -2.67
N ILE A 107 4.29 -6.63 -2.17
CA ILE A 107 3.53 -6.36 -0.93
C ILE A 107 2.03 -6.35 -1.18
N TYR A 108 1.57 -5.63 -2.22
CA TYR A 108 0.14 -5.34 -2.44
C TYR A 108 -0.46 -6.08 -3.65
N GLY A 109 0.38 -6.61 -4.54
CA GLY A 109 -0.05 -7.23 -5.81
C GLY A 109 -0.26 -6.23 -6.95
N GLY A 110 0.19 -5.00 -6.82
CA GLY A 110 0.07 -3.97 -7.85
C GLY A 110 0.89 -2.74 -7.53
N PHE A 111 0.98 -1.79 -8.46
CA PHE A 111 1.67 -0.51 -8.23
C PHE A 111 0.93 0.64 -8.89
N ARG A 112 1.29 1.86 -8.51
CA ARG A 112 0.73 3.10 -9.01
C ARG A 112 1.84 4.06 -9.40
N LEU A 113 1.68 4.68 -10.58
CA LEU A 113 2.55 5.74 -11.06
C LEU A 113 1.72 6.98 -11.39
N GLU A 114 2.17 8.12 -10.97
CA GLU A 114 1.67 9.39 -11.45
C GLU A 114 2.45 9.79 -12.70
N ILE A 115 1.73 9.99 -13.79
CA ILE A 115 2.24 10.42 -15.08
C ILE A 115 1.87 11.88 -15.28
N VAL A 116 2.85 12.74 -15.34
CA VAL A 116 2.65 14.18 -15.63
C VAL A 116 2.90 14.40 -17.10
N TRP A 117 1.86 14.88 -17.80
CA TRP A 117 1.93 15.18 -19.21
C TRP A 117 2.55 16.56 -19.47
N GLY A 118 3.42 16.62 -20.46
CA GLY A 118 3.98 17.85 -20.99
C GLY A 118 3.23 18.37 -22.21
N PHE A 119 3.69 19.49 -22.73
CA PHE A 119 3.17 20.06 -23.96
C PHE A 119 3.34 19.11 -25.15
N GLY A 120 2.30 18.96 -25.96
CA GLY A 120 2.32 18.09 -27.13
C GLY A 120 2.05 16.61 -26.84
N GLY A 121 1.47 16.29 -25.68
CA GLY A 121 1.03 14.91 -25.36
C GLY A 121 2.18 13.93 -25.13
N LYS A 122 3.34 14.42 -24.70
CA LYS A 122 4.47 13.57 -24.28
C LYS A 122 4.54 13.49 -22.76
N ILE A 123 4.98 12.34 -22.24
CA ILE A 123 5.25 12.18 -20.83
C ILE A 123 6.43 13.10 -20.48
N ASN A 124 6.24 13.94 -19.49
CA ASN A 124 7.24 14.87 -18.99
C ASN A 124 7.93 14.32 -17.73
N GLU A 125 7.14 13.83 -16.78
CA GLU A 125 7.63 13.31 -15.50
C GLU A 125 6.85 12.07 -15.09
N VAL A 126 7.52 11.20 -14.34
CA VAL A 126 6.93 9.98 -13.76
C VAL A 126 7.30 9.92 -12.29
N TYR A 127 6.30 9.75 -11.44
CA TYR A 127 6.48 9.60 -9.99
C TYR A 127 5.89 8.27 -9.53
N HIS A 128 6.55 7.63 -8.58
CA HIS A 128 5.96 6.51 -7.86
C HIS A 128 5.00 7.03 -6.80
N CYS A 129 3.79 6.48 -6.77
CA CYS A 129 2.80 6.75 -5.72
C CYS A 129 2.70 5.54 -4.80
N ASP A 130 2.74 5.78 -3.49
CA ASP A 130 2.53 4.72 -2.51
C ASP A 130 1.14 4.09 -2.72
N TYR A 131 1.12 2.77 -2.91
CA TYR A 131 -0.11 2.04 -3.16
C TYR A 131 -1.14 2.20 -2.03
N SER A 132 -0.68 2.33 -0.79
CA SER A 132 -1.54 2.47 0.39
C SER A 132 -2.30 3.79 0.44
N THR A 133 -1.81 4.85 -0.23
CA THR A 133 -2.43 6.18 -0.23
C THR A 133 -3.56 6.35 -1.24
N LEU A 134 -3.67 5.44 -2.21
CA LEU A 134 -4.64 5.55 -3.31
C LEU A 134 -5.78 4.54 -3.16
N ARG A 135 -6.98 5.00 -3.50
CA ARG A 135 -8.17 4.14 -3.63
C ARG A 135 -8.77 4.28 -5.01
N ARG A 136 -9.16 3.16 -5.58
CA ARG A 136 -9.76 3.15 -6.93
C ARG A 136 -11.16 3.77 -6.90
N GLY A 137 -11.41 4.73 -7.76
CA GLY A 137 -12.74 5.31 -7.96
C GLY A 137 -13.71 4.30 -8.58
N LYS A 138 -14.99 4.51 -8.40
CA LYS A 138 -16.04 3.69 -9.05
C LYS A 138 -16.07 3.90 -10.56
N GLU A 139 -15.71 5.11 -10.98
CA GLU A 139 -15.54 5.51 -12.37
C GLU A 139 -14.06 5.46 -12.74
N CYS A 140 -13.67 6.14 -13.80
CA CYS A 140 -12.27 6.15 -14.24
C CYS A 140 -11.45 7.13 -13.40
N GLY A 141 -10.69 6.62 -12.42
CA GLY A 141 -9.77 7.45 -11.63
C GLY A 141 -9.45 6.87 -10.26
N PHE A 142 -8.72 7.65 -9.50
CA PHE A 142 -8.24 7.30 -8.18
C PHE A 142 -8.49 8.45 -7.20
N TYR A 143 -8.70 8.10 -5.95
CA TYR A 143 -8.80 9.05 -4.86
C TYR A 143 -7.55 8.92 -4.01
N PHE A 144 -6.87 10.03 -3.84
CA PHE A 144 -5.67 10.17 -3.00
C PHE A 144 -6.03 10.74 -1.64
N LYS A 145 -5.42 10.19 -0.60
CA LYS A 145 -5.42 10.74 0.74
C LYS A 145 -4.11 10.34 1.42
N GLU A 146 -3.46 11.27 2.09
CA GLU A 146 -2.19 11.02 2.77
C GLU A 146 -2.29 9.86 3.79
N SER A 147 -3.38 9.82 4.53
CA SER A 147 -3.71 8.71 5.42
C SER A 147 -5.20 8.46 5.40
N TRP A 148 -5.60 7.20 5.26
CA TRP A 148 -7.00 6.77 5.33
C TRP A 148 -7.51 6.59 6.75
N ASN A 149 -6.66 6.89 7.75
CA ASN A 149 -7.06 6.98 9.15
C ASN A 149 -7.60 8.38 9.45
N ASP A 150 -8.91 8.51 9.60
CA ASP A 150 -9.58 9.78 9.88
C ASP A 150 -9.20 10.41 11.24
N LEU A 151 -8.53 9.65 12.12
CA LEU A 151 -7.95 10.18 13.36
C LEU A 151 -6.64 10.93 13.10
N ILE A 152 -5.91 10.57 12.04
CA ILE A 152 -4.61 11.13 11.68
C ILE A 152 -4.79 12.23 10.63
N CYS A 153 -5.54 11.95 9.58
CA CYS A 153 -5.75 12.86 8.45
C CYS A 153 -7.25 13.09 8.22
N LYS A 154 -7.67 14.35 8.39
CA LYS A 154 -9.06 14.79 8.13
C LYS A 154 -9.24 15.49 6.79
N ASP A 155 -8.19 15.54 5.98
CA ASP A 155 -8.23 16.17 4.68
C ASP A 155 -9.20 15.44 3.76
N LYS A 156 -9.73 16.19 2.80
CA LYS A 156 -10.61 15.60 1.78
C LYS A 156 -9.79 14.78 0.82
N GLU A 157 -10.43 13.76 0.28
CA GLU A 157 -9.86 12.94 -0.78
C GLU A 157 -9.70 13.79 -2.04
N GLU A 158 -8.52 13.73 -2.66
CA GLU A 158 -8.22 14.37 -3.94
C GLU A 158 -8.46 13.37 -5.08
N TYR A 159 -9.21 13.79 -6.09
CA TYR A 159 -9.47 12.96 -7.26
C TYR A 159 -8.41 13.19 -8.33
N ILE A 160 -7.80 12.10 -8.80
CA ILE A 160 -6.84 12.10 -9.90
C ILE A 160 -7.35 11.15 -10.99
N PRO A 161 -7.46 11.58 -12.25
CA PRO A 161 -7.96 10.74 -13.33
C PRO A 161 -7.03 9.54 -13.59
N ALA A 162 -7.59 8.45 -14.09
CA ALA A 162 -6.81 7.32 -14.58
C ALA A 162 -6.06 7.69 -15.85
N PHE A 163 -4.94 7.00 -16.08
CA PHE A 163 -4.13 7.18 -17.28
C PHE A 163 -4.95 6.91 -18.56
N ASP A 164 -4.97 7.90 -19.43
CA ASP A 164 -5.59 7.83 -20.76
C ASP A 164 -4.63 8.41 -21.81
N HIS A 165 -4.08 7.55 -22.64
CA HIS A 165 -3.18 7.97 -23.72
C HIS A 165 -3.87 8.74 -24.85
N LEU A 166 -5.20 8.65 -24.94
CA LEU A 166 -5.99 9.41 -25.93
C LEU A 166 -6.29 10.83 -25.46
N CYS A 167 -6.22 11.07 -24.15
CA CYS A 167 -6.45 12.37 -23.54
C CYS A 167 -5.28 12.78 -22.63
N PRO A 168 -4.08 13.04 -23.20
CA PRO A 168 -2.85 13.33 -22.46
C PRO A 168 -2.89 14.74 -21.88
N PHE A 169 -3.41 14.91 -20.68
CA PHE A 169 -3.53 16.20 -20.02
C PHE A 169 -3.33 16.12 -18.51
N GLY A 170 -2.57 17.06 -17.96
CA GLY A 170 -2.36 17.21 -16.52
C GLY A 170 -1.60 16.04 -15.89
N SER A 171 -2.02 15.66 -14.70
CA SER A 171 -1.53 14.50 -13.96
C SER A 171 -2.56 13.37 -14.02
N GLN A 172 -2.10 12.14 -14.25
CA GLN A 172 -2.92 10.95 -14.37
C GLN A 172 -2.26 9.77 -13.68
N ILE A 173 -3.05 8.88 -13.09
CA ILE A 173 -2.54 7.67 -12.42
C ILE A 173 -2.54 6.48 -13.37
N PHE A 174 -1.34 6.02 -13.73
CA PHE A 174 -1.16 4.71 -14.34
C PHE A 174 -1.19 3.65 -13.26
N SER A 175 -2.01 2.63 -13.44
CA SER A 175 -2.16 1.54 -12.48
C SER A 175 -1.89 0.19 -13.12
N TYR A 176 -1.13 -0.62 -12.42
CA TYR A 176 -1.03 -2.05 -12.69
C TYR A 176 -1.54 -2.82 -11.48
N ASP A 177 -2.45 -3.74 -11.72
CA ASP A 177 -2.99 -4.65 -10.73
C ASP A 177 -2.85 -6.09 -11.24
N GLU A 178 -2.29 -6.99 -10.45
CA GLU A 178 -2.18 -8.39 -10.79
C GLU A 178 -3.56 -9.02 -10.91
N TYR A 179 -3.81 -9.70 -12.03
CA TYR A 179 -5.10 -10.37 -12.21
C TYR A 179 -5.26 -11.55 -11.26
N ARG A 180 -6.36 -11.54 -10.49
CA ARG A 180 -6.76 -12.64 -9.63
C ARG A 180 -8.23 -12.96 -9.82
N PRO A 181 -8.60 -14.23 -10.07
CA PRO A 181 -10.00 -14.62 -10.17
C PRO A 181 -10.77 -14.28 -8.89
N GLY A 182 -11.96 -13.69 -9.05
CA GLY A 182 -12.82 -13.32 -7.93
C GLY A 182 -12.58 -11.92 -7.34
N THR A 183 -11.51 -11.24 -7.71
CA THR A 183 -11.27 -9.83 -7.37
C THR A 183 -11.65 -8.96 -8.56
N ARG A 184 -12.27 -7.80 -8.31
CA ARG A 184 -12.69 -6.87 -9.39
C ARG A 184 -11.79 -5.66 -9.50
N TYR A 185 -11.33 -5.14 -8.37
CA TYR A 185 -10.70 -3.84 -8.30
C TYR A 185 -9.31 -3.86 -7.71
N TYR A 186 -9.06 -4.74 -6.75
CA TYR A 186 -7.81 -4.82 -6.03
C TYR A 186 -7.20 -6.21 -6.09
N PRO A 187 -5.90 -6.32 -6.30
CA PRO A 187 -5.22 -7.61 -6.26
C PRO A 187 -5.05 -8.10 -4.81
N LEU A 188 -4.85 -9.39 -4.67
CA LEU A 188 -4.45 -10.04 -3.42
C LEU A 188 -2.98 -10.43 -3.53
N PRO A 189 -2.11 -10.06 -2.58
CA PRO A 189 -0.74 -10.56 -2.57
C PRO A 189 -0.66 -12.08 -2.45
N ASP A 190 0.35 -12.70 -3.06
CA ASP A 190 0.52 -14.16 -3.12
C ASP A 190 0.59 -14.84 -1.75
N TYR A 191 1.15 -14.16 -0.75
CA TYR A 191 1.36 -14.72 0.57
C TYR A 191 0.10 -14.80 1.44
N ILE A 192 -1.02 -14.20 1.01
CA ILE A 192 -2.28 -14.25 1.78
C ILE A 192 -2.85 -15.65 1.88
N GLY A 193 -2.66 -16.48 0.86
CA GLY A 193 -3.08 -17.86 0.89
C GLY A 193 -2.39 -18.71 1.97
N SER A 194 -1.26 -18.26 2.50
CA SER A 194 -0.52 -18.97 3.54
C SER A 194 -0.99 -18.67 4.98
N ASN A 195 -1.88 -17.71 5.17
CA ASN A 195 -2.39 -17.31 6.49
C ASN A 195 -3.60 -18.14 6.98
N ASN A 196 -3.96 -19.20 6.28
CA ASN A 196 -5.07 -20.11 6.65
C ASN A 196 -4.59 -21.34 7.45
N TYR A 197 -3.54 -21.17 8.27
CA TYR A 197 -3.07 -22.21 9.20
C TYR A 197 -2.99 -21.66 10.62
#